data_56de243b848c79853ba4d093803740bb
#
_entry.id   56de243b848c79853ba4d093803740bb
#
_cell.length_a   1.000
_cell.length_b   1.000
_cell.length_c   1.000
_cell.angle_alpha   90.00
_cell.angle_beta   90.00
_cell.angle_gamma   90.00
#
_symmetry.space_group_name_H-M   'P 1'
#
loop_
_entity.id
_entity.type
_entity.pdbx_description
1 polymer ?
#
loop_
_entity_poly.entity_id
_entity_poly.type
_entity_poly.pdbx_seq_one_letter_code
_entity_poly.pdbx_strand_id
1 'polypeptide(L)'
;MPEAGKHAPVLIAISHQAREQQIASGDPLTLRANCTIIIVFAAFYIEATVNAIVDQMDVRPKMESFLNPENNKYAHPGMQAKLAWFYNEFVATEKAADKSELGKMGIYDQLEPKFPGYAEIRDFRNDVSHGKIGPAADDLAKALALREQAKAIRAELYAIGKRHDPKVDPDTTYWDAIT
;
A
#
# COMPACT_ATOMS: atom_id res chain seq x y z
N MET A 1 19.68 -8.24 -6.66
CA MET A 1 18.23 -8.01 -6.80
C MET A 1 17.78 -7.24 -5.57
N PRO A 2 17.05 -6.15 -5.71
CA PRO A 2 16.54 -5.41 -4.57
C PRO A 2 15.59 -6.30 -3.76
N GLU A 3 15.75 -6.30 -2.43
CA GLU A 3 14.98 -7.19 -1.54
C GLU A 3 13.51 -6.75 -1.35
N ALA A 4 13.16 -5.53 -1.72
CA ALA A 4 11.82 -4.96 -1.49
C ALA A 4 10.68 -5.78 -2.10
N GLY A 5 10.89 -6.38 -3.27
CA GLY A 5 9.89 -7.24 -3.93
C GLY A 5 9.60 -8.54 -3.19
N LYS A 6 10.53 -9.00 -2.32
CA LYS A 6 10.38 -10.25 -1.57
C LYS A 6 9.48 -10.12 -0.34
N HIS A 7 9.19 -8.91 0.13
CA HIS A 7 8.42 -8.69 1.35
C HIS A 7 6.91 -8.67 1.12
N ALA A 8 6.44 -8.24 -0.05
CA ALA A 8 5.01 -8.17 -0.33
C ALA A 8 4.29 -9.54 -0.19
N PRO A 9 4.83 -10.67 -0.71
CA PRO A 9 4.24 -11.98 -0.49
C PRO A 9 4.10 -12.37 0.98
N VAL A 10 5.12 -12.07 1.78
CA VAL A 10 5.11 -12.37 3.23
C VAL A 10 3.98 -11.60 3.93
N LEU A 11 3.76 -10.34 3.56
CA LEU A 11 2.72 -9.51 4.15
C LEU A 11 1.31 -10.07 3.90
N ILE A 12 1.03 -10.54 2.69
CA ILE A 12 -0.26 -11.14 2.38
C ILE A 12 -0.41 -12.52 3.03
N ALA A 13 0.67 -13.30 3.14
CA ALA A 13 0.65 -14.59 3.82
C ALA A 13 0.28 -14.44 5.31
N ILE A 14 0.81 -13.43 6.01
CA ILE A 14 0.44 -13.11 7.38
C ILE A 14 -1.05 -12.75 7.47
N SER A 15 -1.56 -11.96 6.54
CA SER A 15 -2.98 -11.63 6.46
C SER A 15 -3.86 -12.87 6.24
N HIS A 16 -3.41 -13.82 5.41
CA HIS A 16 -4.11 -15.08 5.19
C HIS A 16 -4.11 -15.94 6.46
N GLN A 17 -2.98 -16.08 7.13
CA GLN A 17 -2.87 -16.82 8.39
C GLN A 17 -3.79 -16.23 9.48
N ALA A 18 -3.87 -14.90 9.59
CA ALA A 18 -4.78 -14.25 10.54
C ALA A 18 -6.26 -14.59 10.25
N ARG A 19 -6.64 -14.66 8.95
CA ARG A 19 -7.97 -15.11 8.55
C ARG A 19 -8.25 -16.55 9.00
N GLU A 20 -7.34 -17.47 8.73
CA GLU A 20 -7.51 -18.89 9.10
C GLU A 20 -7.60 -19.06 10.61
N GLN A 21 -6.79 -18.35 11.39
CA GLN A 21 -6.86 -18.35 12.85
C GLN A 21 -8.22 -17.84 13.35
N GLN A 22 -8.77 -16.79 12.72
CA GLN A 22 -10.10 -16.27 13.08
C GLN A 22 -11.21 -17.27 12.80
N ILE A 23 -11.18 -17.91 11.63
CA ILE A 23 -12.17 -18.96 11.28
C ILE A 23 -12.13 -20.10 12.30
N ALA A 24 -10.94 -20.46 12.79
CA ALA A 24 -10.77 -21.54 13.73
C ALA A 24 -11.19 -21.20 15.17
N SER A 25 -11.01 -19.95 15.63
CA SER A 25 -11.15 -19.59 17.04
C SER A 25 -12.56 -19.09 17.44
N GLY A 26 -13.21 -18.30 16.57
CA GLY A 26 -14.51 -17.69 16.85
C GLY A 26 -14.54 -16.67 18.01
N ASP A 27 -13.40 -16.40 18.65
CA ASP A 27 -13.29 -15.52 19.82
C ASP A 27 -13.28 -14.04 19.43
N PRO A 28 -14.06 -13.15 20.12
CA PRO A 28 -14.14 -11.72 19.78
C PRO A 28 -12.80 -10.97 19.90
N LEU A 29 -11.96 -11.29 20.88
CA LEU A 29 -10.63 -10.64 21.00
C LEU A 29 -9.70 -11.07 19.87
N THR A 30 -9.73 -12.34 19.52
CA THR A 30 -9.03 -12.90 18.38
C THR A 30 -9.53 -12.28 17.08
N LEU A 31 -10.83 -12.05 16.94
CA LEU A 31 -11.43 -11.36 15.80
C LEU A 31 -10.79 -9.97 15.62
N ARG A 32 -10.79 -9.17 16.67
CA ARG A 32 -10.27 -7.81 16.64
C ARG A 32 -8.78 -7.77 16.27
N ALA A 33 -7.98 -8.66 16.88
CA ALA A 33 -6.55 -8.77 16.59
C ALA A 33 -6.31 -9.18 15.12
N ASN A 34 -7.01 -10.19 14.64
CA ASN A 34 -6.83 -10.71 13.29
C ASN A 34 -7.30 -9.71 12.21
N CYS A 35 -8.46 -9.05 12.41
CA CYS A 35 -8.90 -7.99 11.51
C CYS A 35 -7.91 -6.82 11.46
N THR A 36 -7.34 -6.44 12.62
CA THR A 36 -6.29 -5.42 12.69
C THR A 36 -5.07 -5.84 11.88
N ILE A 37 -4.59 -7.07 12.03
CA ILE A 37 -3.47 -7.64 11.27
C ILE A 37 -3.79 -7.59 9.77
N ILE A 38 -4.96 -8.07 9.35
CA ILE A 38 -5.36 -8.10 7.94
C ILE A 38 -5.27 -6.70 7.31
N ILE A 39 -5.84 -5.68 7.95
CA ILE A 39 -5.90 -4.32 7.39
C ILE A 39 -4.53 -3.63 7.43
N VAL A 40 -3.79 -3.76 8.53
CA VAL A 40 -2.45 -3.14 8.63
C VAL A 40 -1.49 -3.74 7.61
N PHE A 41 -1.54 -5.06 7.42
CA PHE A 41 -0.69 -5.69 6.41
C PHE A 41 -1.15 -5.40 4.98
N ALA A 42 -2.44 -5.12 4.74
CA ALA A 42 -2.91 -4.58 3.46
C ALA A 42 -2.26 -3.22 3.14
N ALA A 43 -2.11 -2.33 4.14
CA ALA A 43 -1.41 -1.06 3.95
C ALA A 43 0.08 -1.24 3.61
N PHE A 44 0.78 -2.09 4.36
CA PHE A 44 2.19 -2.40 4.09
C PHE A 44 2.39 -3.06 2.72
N TYR A 45 1.43 -3.88 2.30
CA TYR A 45 1.43 -4.52 1.00
C TYR A 45 1.39 -3.52 -0.16
N ILE A 46 0.53 -2.49 -0.07
CA ILE A 46 0.50 -1.40 -1.06
C ILE A 46 1.84 -0.65 -1.08
N GLU A 47 2.38 -0.31 0.09
CA GLU A 47 3.66 0.40 0.19
C GLU A 47 4.82 -0.43 -0.37
N ALA A 48 4.90 -1.70 -0.04
CA ALA A 48 5.90 -2.63 -0.56
C ALA A 48 5.79 -2.78 -2.09
N THR A 49 4.57 -2.76 -2.63
CA THR A 49 4.34 -2.80 -4.08
C THR A 49 4.91 -1.58 -4.78
N VAL A 50 4.64 -0.37 -4.28
CA VAL A 50 5.24 0.86 -4.85
C VAL A 50 6.76 0.79 -4.81
N ASN A 51 7.33 0.38 -3.68
CA ASN A 51 8.77 0.24 -3.54
C ASN A 51 9.35 -0.78 -4.54
N ALA A 52 8.69 -1.93 -4.74
CA ALA A 52 9.14 -2.97 -5.67
C ALA A 52 9.15 -2.47 -7.13
N ILE A 53 8.10 -1.76 -7.56
CA ILE A 53 8.01 -1.21 -8.91
C ILE A 53 9.09 -0.14 -9.12
N VAL A 54 9.26 0.76 -8.15
CA VAL A 54 10.27 1.83 -8.18
C VAL A 54 11.68 1.26 -8.28
N ASP A 55 11.96 0.13 -7.61
CA ASP A 55 13.24 -0.58 -7.72
C ASP A 55 13.42 -1.24 -9.08
N GLN A 56 12.39 -1.89 -9.62
CA GLN A 56 12.46 -2.52 -10.94
C GLN A 56 12.69 -1.50 -12.06
N MET A 57 12.13 -0.30 -11.91
CA MET A 57 12.29 0.81 -12.86
C MET A 57 13.59 1.62 -12.64
N ASP A 58 14.35 1.33 -11.58
CA ASP A 58 15.57 2.09 -11.18
C ASP A 58 15.32 3.59 -10.94
N VAL A 59 14.11 3.92 -10.44
CA VAL A 59 13.71 5.33 -10.17
C VAL A 59 13.62 5.66 -8.68
N ARG A 60 14.09 4.78 -7.79
CA ARG A 60 14.12 5.00 -6.34
C ARG A 60 14.83 6.31 -5.95
N PRO A 61 16.02 6.64 -6.48
CA PRO A 61 16.70 7.90 -6.13
C PRO A 61 15.85 9.13 -6.46
N LYS A 62 15.08 9.08 -7.55
CA LYS A 62 14.17 10.16 -7.95
C LYS A 62 13.01 10.30 -6.97
N MET A 63 12.40 9.19 -6.57
CA MET A 63 11.34 9.19 -5.57
C MET A 63 11.83 9.75 -4.24
N GLU A 64 12.97 9.27 -3.74
CA GLU A 64 13.54 9.68 -2.46
C GLU A 64 13.91 11.17 -2.46
N SER A 65 14.53 11.65 -3.53
CA SER A 65 14.85 13.06 -3.71
C SER A 65 13.62 13.95 -3.69
N PHE A 66 12.54 13.53 -4.36
CA PHE A 66 11.29 14.28 -4.41
C PHE A 66 10.55 14.27 -3.05
N LEU A 67 10.49 13.11 -2.39
CA LEU A 67 9.72 12.95 -1.13
C LEU A 67 10.51 13.41 0.10
N ASN A 68 11.82 13.47 0.02
CA ASN A 68 12.71 13.80 1.14
C ASN A 68 13.68 14.93 0.80
N PRO A 69 13.17 16.15 0.49
CA PRO A 69 14.04 17.31 0.32
C PRO A 69 14.84 17.59 1.58
N GLU A 70 16.04 18.13 1.49
CA GLU A 70 17.01 18.38 2.56
C GLU A 70 16.43 19.07 3.81
N ASN A 71 15.33 19.81 3.65
CA ASN A 71 14.64 20.53 4.71
C ASN A 71 13.41 19.79 5.26
N ASN A 72 13.17 18.54 4.89
CA ASN A 72 12.01 17.80 5.37
C ASN A 72 12.29 17.15 6.73
N LYS A 73 11.52 17.53 7.75
CA LYS A 73 11.59 16.95 9.10
C LYS A 73 11.21 15.46 9.17
N TYR A 74 10.64 14.91 8.11
CA TYR A 74 10.18 13.52 8.04
C TYR A 74 11.15 12.70 7.20
N ALA A 75 12.04 11.97 7.87
CA ALA A 75 13.07 11.15 7.24
C ALA A 75 12.51 9.98 6.39
N HIS A 76 11.25 9.57 6.62
CA HIS A 76 10.63 8.45 5.90
C HIS A 76 9.22 8.83 5.44
N PRO A 77 9.01 9.11 4.16
CA PRO A 77 7.68 9.35 3.63
C PRO A 77 6.83 8.08 3.75
N GLY A 78 5.65 8.22 4.36
CA GLY A 78 4.70 7.12 4.50
C GLY A 78 4.05 6.70 3.17
N MET A 79 3.24 5.64 3.23
CA MET A 79 2.52 5.06 2.08
C MET A 79 1.82 6.11 1.21
N GLN A 80 1.11 7.08 1.83
CA GLN A 80 0.40 8.12 1.10
C GLN A 80 1.32 8.97 0.21
N ALA A 81 2.45 9.40 0.74
CA ALA A 81 3.38 10.25 0.01
C ALA A 81 4.04 9.49 -1.16
N LYS A 82 4.38 8.21 -0.96
CA LYS A 82 4.92 7.34 -2.02
C LYS A 82 3.89 7.10 -3.12
N LEU A 83 2.64 6.81 -2.75
CA LEU A 83 1.57 6.59 -3.70
C LEU A 83 1.23 7.87 -4.47
N ALA A 84 1.24 9.03 -3.80
CA ALA A 84 1.04 10.33 -4.43
C ALA A 84 2.18 10.67 -5.41
N TRP A 85 3.42 10.40 -5.02
CA TRP A 85 4.56 10.54 -5.94
C TRP A 85 4.41 9.63 -7.17
N PHE A 86 4.05 8.36 -6.95
CA PHE A 86 3.83 7.41 -8.05
C PHE A 86 2.73 7.88 -9.00
N TYR A 87 1.61 8.37 -8.46
CA TYR A 87 0.53 8.97 -9.25
C TYR A 87 1.01 10.20 -10.01
N ASN A 88 1.70 11.12 -9.34
CA ASN A 88 2.27 12.31 -9.96
C ASN A 88 3.24 11.98 -11.11
N GLU A 89 4.08 10.98 -10.92
CA GLU A 89 5.12 10.64 -11.89
C GLU A 89 4.57 9.88 -13.10
N PHE A 90 3.60 8.99 -12.90
CA PHE A 90 3.20 8.05 -13.95
C PHE A 90 1.75 8.18 -14.42
N VAL A 91 0.91 8.97 -13.75
CA VAL A 91 -0.53 9.08 -14.07
C VAL A 91 -0.94 10.52 -14.35
N ALA A 92 -0.47 11.49 -13.56
CA ALA A 92 -0.87 12.88 -13.70
C ALA A 92 -0.44 13.48 -15.03
N THR A 93 -1.34 14.24 -15.66
CA THR A 93 -1.06 14.99 -16.90
C THR A 93 -0.20 16.22 -16.62
N GLU A 94 -0.46 16.89 -15.50
CA GLU A 94 0.38 17.96 -14.95
C GLU A 94 1.09 17.44 -13.71
N LYS A 95 2.40 17.66 -13.64
CA LYS A 95 3.23 17.15 -12.56
C LYS A 95 3.58 18.24 -11.57
N ALA A 96 3.47 17.95 -10.29
CA ALA A 96 3.99 18.79 -9.24
C ALA A 96 5.52 18.88 -9.34
N ALA A 97 6.09 20.08 -9.14
CA ALA A 97 7.53 20.29 -9.19
C ALA A 97 8.24 19.76 -7.92
N ASP A 98 7.54 19.77 -6.79
CA ASP A 98 8.03 19.25 -5.52
C ASP A 98 6.90 18.65 -4.65
N LYS A 99 7.29 18.04 -3.53
CA LYS A 99 6.34 17.41 -2.61
C LYS A 99 5.31 18.39 -2.05
N SER A 100 5.69 19.66 -1.86
CA SER A 100 4.78 20.66 -1.26
C SER A 100 3.61 21.01 -2.19
N GLU A 101 3.77 20.77 -3.48
CA GLU A 101 2.76 21.03 -4.50
C GLU A 101 1.75 19.89 -4.66
N LEU A 102 2.05 18.66 -4.20
CA LEU A 102 1.13 17.52 -4.32
C LEU A 102 -0.27 17.84 -3.77
N GLY A 103 -0.33 18.50 -2.60
CA GLY A 103 -1.58 18.94 -2.00
C GLY A 103 -2.23 20.10 -2.75
N LYS A 104 -1.43 21.08 -3.18
CA LYS A 104 -1.93 22.25 -3.93
C LYS A 104 -2.55 21.88 -5.27
N MET A 105 -2.01 20.85 -5.92
CA MET A 105 -2.53 20.31 -7.19
C MET A 105 -3.69 19.31 -6.97
N GLY A 106 -4.09 19.04 -5.73
CA GLY A 106 -5.15 18.08 -5.45
C GLY A 106 -4.79 16.63 -5.76
N ILE A 107 -3.50 16.28 -5.85
CA ILE A 107 -3.05 14.93 -6.18
C ILE A 107 -3.54 13.93 -5.12
N TYR A 108 -3.52 14.30 -3.84
CA TYR A 108 -4.04 13.44 -2.77
C TYR A 108 -5.53 13.11 -2.95
N ASP A 109 -6.31 14.05 -3.49
CA ASP A 109 -7.75 13.86 -3.74
C ASP A 109 -8.01 12.90 -4.92
N GLN A 110 -7.02 12.72 -5.81
CA GLN A 110 -7.11 11.80 -6.93
C GLN A 110 -6.74 10.35 -6.56
N LEU A 111 -6.16 10.12 -5.38
CA LEU A 111 -5.71 8.78 -5.02
C LEU A 111 -6.87 7.82 -4.79
N GLU A 112 -7.93 8.23 -4.09
CA GLU A 112 -9.09 7.36 -3.84
C GLU A 112 -9.86 7.02 -5.12
N PRO A 113 -10.18 7.94 -6.04
CA PRO A 113 -10.77 7.60 -7.33
C PRO A 113 -9.92 6.64 -8.16
N LYS A 114 -8.60 6.75 -8.08
CA LYS A 114 -7.67 5.90 -8.83
C LYS A 114 -7.40 4.55 -8.16
N PHE A 115 -7.37 4.53 -6.84
CA PHE A 115 -7.05 3.37 -6.00
C PHE A 115 -8.15 3.18 -4.94
N PRO A 116 -9.34 2.68 -5.31
CA PRO A 116 -10.47 2.57 -4.40
C PRO A 116 -10.15 1.76 -3.14
N GLY A 117 -10.57 2.28 -1.98
CA GLY A 117 -10.30 1.69 -0.67
C GLY A 117 -8.96 2.09 -0.04
N TYR A 118 -8.12 2.79 -0.79
CA TYR A 118 -6.83 3.27 -0.29
C TYR A 118 -6.98 4.16 0.95
N ALA A 119 -7.91 5.11 0.93
CA ALA A 119 -8.07 6.06 2.03
C ALA A 119 -8.44 5.35 3.34
N GLU A 120 -9.38 4.40 3.28
CA GLU A 120 -9.81 3.64 4.45
C GLU A 120 -8.68 2.76 5.01
N ILE A 121 -7.91 2.08 4.14
CA ILE A 121 -6.75 1.27 4.54
C ILE A 121 -5.69 2.16 5.21
N ARG A 122 -5.40 3.33 4.64
CA ARG A 122 -4.45 4.32 5.19
C ARG A 122 -4.88 4.81 6.56
N ASP A 123 -6.13 5.22 6.67
CA ASP A 123 -6.65 5.84 7.91
C ASP A 123 -6.68 4.81 9.04
N PHE A 124 -7.11 3.59 8.76
CA PHE A 124 -7.06 2.51 9.73
C PHE A 124 -5.62 2.22 10.20
N ARG A 125 -4.66 2.11 9.29
CA ARG A 125 -3.25 1.90 9.65
C ARG A 125 -2.70 3.05 10.51
N ASN A 126 -3.05 4.30 10.19
CA ASN A 126 -2.64 5.44 10.95
C ASN A 126 -3.27 5.45 12.35
N ASP A 127 -4.55 5.14 12.46
CA ASP A 127 -5.24 5.03 13.75
C ASP A 127 -4.58 3.96 14.63
N VAL A 128 -4.28 2.78 14.10
CA VAL A 128 -3.57 1.73 14.83
C VAL A 128 -2.20 2.21 15.31
N SER A 129 -1.45 2.93 14.49
CA SER A 129 -0.14 3.47 14.86
C SER A 129 -0.21 4.52 15.98
N HIS A 130 -1.37 5.13 16.18
CA HIS A 130 -1.67 6.07 17.26
C HIS A 130 -2.42 5.42 18.45
N GLY A 131 -2.46 4.09 18.50
CA GLY A 131 -3.13 3.34 19.57
C GLY A 131 -4.65 3.37 19.49
N LYS A 132 -5.24 3.76 18.37
CA LYS A 132 -6.67 3.74 18.11
C LYS A 132 -7.01 2.54 17.24
N ILE A 133 -8.05 1.79 17.62
CA ILE A 133 -8.53 0.66 16.84
C ILE A 133 -9.99 0.96 16.47
N GLY A 134 -10.22 1.24 15.20
CA GLY A 134 -11.54 1.57 14.68
C GLY A 134 -12.48 0.36 14.53
N PRO A 135 -13.77 0.58 14.24
CA PRO A 135 -14.81 -0.47 14.18
C PRO A 135 -14.57 -1.51 13.07
N ALA A 136 -13.79 -1.20 12.04
CA ALA A 136 -13.42 -2.19 11.01
C ALA A 136 -12.63 -3.38 11.57
N ALA A 137 -12.02 -3.23 12.76
CA ALA A 137 -11.36 -4.33 13.46
C ALA A 137 -12.35 -5.36 14.06
N ASP A 138 -13.61 -5.03 14.17
CA ASP A 138 -14.63 -5.91 14.72
C ASP A 138 -15.47 -6.59 13.61
N ASP A 139 -15.09 -6.40 12.33
CA ASP A 139 -15.81 -6.90 11.16
C ASP A 139 -14.84 -7.62 10.19
N LEU A 140 -14.87 -8.95 10.24
CA LEU A 140 -14.04 -9.79 9.37
C LEU A 140 -14.37 -9.58 7.87
N ALA A 141 -15.63 -9.43 7.51
CA ALA A 141 -16.03 -9.24 6.12
C ALA A 141 -15.47 -7.92 5.59
N LYS A 142 -15.50 -6.86 6.40
CA LYS A 142 -14.91 -5.57 6.07
C LYS A 142 -13.39 -5.66 5.95
N ALA A 143 -12.72 -6.31 6.90
CA ALA A 143 -11.26 -6.49 6.83
C ALA A 143 -10.84 -7.26 5.57
N LEU A 144 -11.57 -8.32 5.20
CA LEU A 144 -11.31 -9.08 3.99
C LEU A 144 -11.58 -8.25 2.72
N ALA A 145 -12.64 -7.44 2.70
CA ALA A 145 -12.92 -6.53 1.58
C ALA A 145 -11.78 -5.54 1.37
N LEU A 146 -11.24 -4.93 2.44
CA LEU A 146 -10.10 -4.03 2.35
C LEU A 146 -8.83 -4.75 1.86
N ARG A 147 -8.61 -6.00 2.26
CA ARG A 147 -7.53 -6.82 1.72
C ARG A 147 -7.65 -7.04 0.20
N GLU A 148 -8.85 -7.39 -0.28
CA GLU A 148 -9.08 -7.57 -1.71
C GLU A 148 -8.91 -6.25 -2.49
N GLN A 149 -9.32 -5.12 -1.92
CA GLN A 149 -9.03 -3.80 -2.48
C GLN A 149 -7.52 -3.54 -2.56
N ALA A 150 -6.74 -3.90 -1.55
CA ALA A 150 -5.29 -3.77 -1.61
C ALA A 150 -4.66 -4.62 -2.73
N LYS A 151 -5.19 -5.83 -2.99
CA LYS A 151 -4.78 -6.66 -4.13
C LYS A 151 -5.12 -5.98 -5.47
N ALA A 152 -6.30 -5.39 -5.59
CA ALA A 152 -6.69 -4.64 -6.79
C ALA A 152 -5.79 -3.41 -7.01
N ILE A 153 -5.48 -2.66 -5.95
CA ILE A 153 -4.53 -1.54 -5.99
C ILE A 153 -3.16 -2.02 -6.50
N ARG A 154 -2.65 -3.14 -5.98
CA ARG A 154 -1.39 -3.72 -6.48
C ARG A 154 -1.44 -4.01 -7.97
N ALA A 155 -2.49 -4.67 -8.43
CA ALA A 155 -2.63 -5.01 -9.85
C ALA A 155 -2.61 -3.75 -10.73
N GLU A 156 -3.31 -2.69 -10.31
CA GLU A 156 -3.31 -1.41 -11.02
C GLU A 156 -1.93 -0.73 -11.00
N LEU A 157 -1.23 -0.75 -9.86
CA LEU A 157 0.13 -0.21 -9.75
C LEU A 157 1.09 -0.90 -10.72
N TYR A 158 1.07 -2.23 -10.80
CA TYR A 158 1.88 -2.97 -11.76
C TYR A 158 1.46 -2.71 -13.21
N ALA A 159 0.18 -2.60 -13.49
CA ALA A 159 -0.31 -2.23 -14.83
C ALA A 159 0.18 -0.83 -15.25
N ILE A 160 0.21 0.13 -14.33
CA ILE A 160 0.80 1.44 -14.57
C ILE A 160 2.30 1.31 -14.82
N GLY A 161 3.03 0.69 -13.90
CA GLY A 161 4.48 0.51 -14.02
C GLY A 161 4.89 -0.16 -15.34
N LYS A 162 4.19 -1.22 -15.74
CA LYS A 162 4.46 -1.96 -16.98
C LYS A 162 4.22 -1.14 -18.25
N ARG A 163 3.29 -0.17 -18.22
CA ARG A 163 3.10 0.75 -19.36
C ARG A 163 4.29 1.70 -19.55
N HIS A 164 5.01 2.03 -18.48
CA HIS A 164 6.15 2.93 -18.50
C HIS A 164 7.50 2.21 -18.66
N ASP A 165 7.61 0.99 -18.12
CA ASP A 165 8.76 0.12 -18.30
C ASP A 165 8.30 -1.34 -18.44
N PRO A 166 8.46 -1.96 -19.64
CA PRO A 166 8.08 -3.36 -19.87
C PRO A 166 8.80 -4.39 -18.98
N LYS A 167 9.90 -4.00 -18.32
CA LYS A 167 10.63 -4.86 -17.38
C LYS A 167 9.91 -5.02 -16.05
N VAL A 168 8.97 -4.13 -15.74
CA VAL A 168 8.16 -4.23 -14.54
C VAL A 168 7.28 -5.48 -14.64
N ASP A 169 7.56 -6.43 -13.78
CA ASP A 169 6.83 -7.69 -13.72
C ASP A 169 6.46 -8.01 -12.28
N PRO A 170 5.17 -8.25 -11.99
CA PRO A 170 4.78 -8.79 -10.70
C PRO A 170 5.40 -10.19 -10.59
N ASP A 171 6.26 -10.39 -9.60
CA ASP A 171 6.71 -11.75 -9.28
C ASP A 171 5.50 -12.56 -8.81
N THR A 172 4.92 -13.32 -9.73
CA THR A 172 3.69 -14.09 -9.52
C THR A 172 3.96 -15.43 -8.84
N THR A 173 5.22 -15.87 -8.77
CA THR A 173 5.59 -17.21 -8.27
C THR A 173 5.20 -17.47 -6.82
N TYR A 174 5.02 -16.42 -6.02
CA TYR A 174 4.55 -16.53 -4.64
C TYR A 174 3.03 -16.31 -4.46
N TRP A 175 2.34 -15.76 -5.47
CA TRP A 175 0.94 -15.35 -5.35
C TRP A 175 -0.03 -16.47 -5.66
N ASP A 176 0.33 -17.34 -6.61
CA ASP A 176 -0.47 -18.49 -7.02
C ASP A 176 -0.53 -19.58 -5.93
N ALA A 177 0.37 -19.51 -4.95
CA ALA A 177 0.42 -20.46 -3.84
C ALA A 177 -0.46 -20.06 -2.62
N ILE A 178 -1.06 -18.84 -2.62
CA ILE A 178 -1.78 -18.28 -1.45
C ILE A 178 -3.25 -17.93 -1.81
N THR A 179 -3.68 -18.20 -3.01
CA THR A 179 -5.09 -18.18 -3.42
C THR A 179 -5.73 -19.52 -3.17
#